data_db6e36df5c384ab9abffd4305a826ec1
#
_entry.id   db6e36df5c384ab9abffd4305a826ec1
#
_cell.length_a   1.000
_cell.length_b   1.000
_cell.length_c   1.000
_cell.angle_alpha   90.00
_cell.angle_beta   90.00
_cell.angle_gamma   90.00
#
_symmetry.space_group_name_H-M   'P 1'
#
loop_
_entity.id
_entity.type
_entity.pdbx_description
1 polymer ?
#
loop_
_entity_poly.entity_id
_entity_poly.type
_entity_poly.pdbx_seq_one_letter_code
_entity_poly.pdbx_strand_id
1 'polypeptide(L)'
;MGRHRARGAQASSPVGSVMPGVTLDAGGLIALDRNDRRVVVLLARAVETNSRVTIPASALAQAIRQPERQARLSRLIRQPSSDVIPLDRVDAVNVGRLLAASGTSDVVDAHVVVCARRTAQRVVTSDPDDLAQLDPGLELIVV
;
A
#
# COMPACT_ATOMS: atom_id res chain seq x y z
N MET A 1 -2.09 -15.91 -18.12
CA MET A 1 -2.54 -15.34 -18.25
C MET A 1 -2.84 -15.21 -18.07
N GLY A 2 -2.83 -15.82 -17.60
CA GLY A 2 -3.15 -15.15 -17.22
C GLY A 2 -3.53 -15.45 -16.93
N ARG A 3 -3.86 -15.30 -16.47
CA ARG A 3 -4.44 -14.96 -16.00
C ARG A 3 -4.97 -14.92 -16.00
N HIS A 4 -4.74 -15.59 -15.53
CA HIS A 4 -5.53 -15.15 -15.24
C HIS A 4 -6.03 -15.19 -15.50
N ARG A 5 -5.67 -15.34 -15.10
CA ARG A 5 -6.39 -14.92 -15.12
C ARG A 5 -6.97 -14.88 -15.46
N ALA A 6 -6.52 -15.53 -15.05
CA ALA A 6 -7.16 -15.06 -15.22
C ALA A 6 -7.77 -15.28 -15.21
N ARG A 7 -8.23 -15.26 -14.86
CA ARG A 7 -8.99 -14.77 -14.78
C ARG A 7 -9.58 -14.39 -15.11
N GLY A 8 -9.26 -15.09 -14.75
CA GLY A 8 -9.93 -14.23 -14.91
C GLY A 8 -10.57 -14.22 -15.05
N ALA A 9 -10.58 -14.18 -14.91
CA ALA A 9 -11.30 -13.47 -15.09
C ALA A 9 -11.87 -13.34 -15.08
N GLN A 10 -12.10 -13.13 -14.69
CA GLN A 10 -12.76 -12.38 -14.75
C GLN A 10 -13.16 -11.83 -14.74
N ALA A 11 -13.10 -12.02 -14.70
CA ALA A 11 -13.47 -11.04 -14.68
C ALA A 11 -13.97 -10.59 -14.52
N SER A 12 -14.22 -10.43 -14.48
CA SER A 12 -14.58 -9.57 -14.26
C SER A 12 -15.26 -9.27 -13.86
N SER A 13 -15.40 -9.02 -13.80
CA SER A 13 -15.78 -8.51 -13.34
C SER A 13 -16.48 -8.25 -13.12
N PRO A 14 -16.63 -8.05 -12.73
CA PRO A 14 -17.37 -7.62 -12.55
C PRO A 14 -17.48 -6.94 -12.40
N VAL A 15 -17.19 -7.41 -13.11
CA VAL A 15 -17.66 -6.25 -13.02
C VAL A 15 -17.57 -5.34 -11.86
N GLY A 16 -16.97 -4.34 -11.86
CA GLY A 16 -16.95 -3.32 -10.85
C GLY A 16 -17.20 -3.74 -9.43
N SER A 17 -17.35 -5.00 -9.21
CA SER A 17 -17.59 -5.54 -7.88
C SER A 17 -16.31 -5.57 -7.05
N VAL A 18 -15.15 -5.49 -7.69
CA VAL A 18 -13.87 -5.52 -6.97
C VAL A 18 -13.32 -4.11 -6.88
N MET A 19 -13.24 -3.61 -5.66
CA MET A 19 -12.56 -2.33 -5.39
C MET A 19 -11.05 -2.53 -5.49
N PRO A 20 -10.29 -1.55 -6.02
CA PRO A 20 -8.83 -1.69 -6.08
C PRO A 20 -8.19 -1.90 -4.72
N GLY A 21 -8.76 -1.36 -3.67
CA GLY A 21 -8.18 -1.42 -2.35
C GLY A 21 -7.32 -0.22 -2.05
N VAL A 22 -6.42 -0.38 -1.08
CA VAL A 22 -5.55 0.71 -0.62
C VAL A 22 -4.13 0.22 -0.42
N THR A 23 -3.18 1.14 -0.58
CA THR A 23 -1.78 0.95 -0.24
C THR A 23 -1.47 1.75 1.03
N LEU A 24 -0.77 1.13 1.97
CA LEU A 24 -0.40 1.80 3.22
C LEU A 24 1.08 2.16 3.17
N ASP A 25 1.40 3.44 3.39
CA ASP A 25 2.79 3.82 3.63
C ASP A 25 3.15 3.62 5.11
N ALA A 26 4.38 3.96 5.49
CA ALA A 26 4.82 3.80 6.87
C ALA A 26 3.93 4.59 7.83
N GLY A 27 3.55 5.82 7.45
CA GLY A 27 2.67 6.66 8.27
C GLY A 27 1.29 6.05 8.45
N GLY A 28 0.74 5.46 7.39
CA GLY A 28 -0.54 4.75 7.47
C GLY A 28 -0.47 3.54 8.39
N LEU A 29 0.63 2.77 8.33
CA LEU A 29 0.85 1.63 9.21
C LEU A 29 1.02 2.06 10.67
N ILE A 30 1.75 3.15 10.91
CA ILE A 30 1.94 3.70 12.25
C ILE A 30 0.59 4.19 12.81
N ALA A 31 -0.23 4.81 11.97
CA ALA A 31 -1.56 5.27 12.39
C ALA A 31 -2.43 4.07 12.82
N LEU A 32 -2.37 2.95 12.09
CA LEU A 32 -3.06 1.74 12.50
C LEU A 32 -2.55 1.24 13.86
N ASP A 33 -1.23 1.22 14.03
CA ASP A 33 -0.61 0.77 15.27
C ASP A 33 -1.09 1.62 16.46
N ARG A 34 -1.29 2.91 16.23
CA ARG A 34 -1.79 3.85 17.24
C ARG A 34 -3.31 3.83 17.39
N ASN A 35 -3.97 2.89 16.73
CA ASN A 35 -5.43 2.76 16.76
C ASN A 35 -6.15 4.01 16.20
N ASP A 36 -5.60 4.65 15.20
CA ASP A 36 -6.26 5.77 14.54
C ASP A 36 -7.59 5.28 13.94
N ARG A 37 -8.68 5.92 14.36
CA ARG A 37 -10.01 5.46 14.03
C ARG A 37 -10.27 5.48 12.52
N ARG A 38 -9.74 6.46 11.80
CA ARG A 38 -9.93 6.57 10.36
C ARG A 38 -9.32 5.38 9.63
N VAL A 39 -8.12 4.97 10.03
CA VAL A 39 -7.44 3.83 9.44
C VAL A 39 -8.16 2.53 9.80
N VAL A 40 -8.56 2.37 11.06
CA VAL A 40 -9.27 1.18 11.52
C VAL A 40 -10.56 0.99 10.72
N VAL A 41 -11.36 2.05 10.57
CA VAL A 41 -12.62 2.00 9.82
C VAL A 41 -12.36 1.70 8.35
N LEU A 42 -11.35 2.33 7.76
CA LEU A 42 -11.01 2.14 6.36
C LEU A 42 -10.60 0.70 6.07
N LEU A 43 -9.80 0.09 6.94
CA LEU A 43 -9.36 -1.29 6.78
C LEU A 43 -10.50 -2.29 7.01
N ALA A 44 -11.38 -2.01 7.98
CA ALA A 44 -12.57 -2.83 8.20
C ALA A 44 -13.45 -2.82 6.95
N ARG A 45 -13.63 -1.65 6.33
CA ARG A 45 -14.41 -1.53 5.10
C ARG A 45 -13.76 -2.30 3.95
N ALA A 46 -12.43 -2.26 3.87
CA ALA A 46 -11.72 -3.03 2.83
C ALA A 46 -12.00 -4.52 2.96
N VAL A 47 -12.03 -5.05 4.18
CA VAL A 47 -12.38 -6.45 4.42
C VAL A 47 -13.81 -6.73 3.98
N GLU A 48 -14.76 -5.86 4.34
CA GLU A 48 -16.18 -6.02 3.98
C GLU A 48 -16.41 -6.03 2.47
N THR A 49 -15.65 -5.21 1.74
CA THR A 49 -15.79 -5.09 0.29
C THR A 49 -14.88 -6.02 -0.48
N ASN A 50 -14.16 -6.90 0.22
CA ASN A 50 -13.23 -7.85 -0.40
C ASN A 50 -12.15 -7.15 -1.22
N SER A 51 -11.68 -6.00 -0.74
CA SER A 51 -10.61 -5.22 -1.37
C SER A 51 -9.25 -5.66 -0.86
N ARG A 52 -8.21 -5.42 -1.67
CA ARG A 52 -6.84 -5.75 -1.27
C ARG A 52 -6.22 -4.62 -0.46
N VAL A 53 -5.36 -4.99 0.47
CA VAL A 53 -4.54 -4.06 1.24
C VAL A 53 -3.09 -4.33 0.87
N THR A 54 -2.47 -3.36 0.22
CA THR A 54 -1.09 -3.49 -0.25
C THR A 54 -0.14 -2.85 0.76
N ILE A 55 0.86 -3.61 1.18
CA ILE A 55 1.82 -3.20 2.19
C ILE A 55 3.22 -3.36 1.58
N PRO A 56 3.86 -2.26 1.14
CA PRO A 56 5.24 -2.35 0.69
C PRO A 56 6.13 -2.81 1.85
N ALA A 57 6.97 -3.82 1.61
CA ALA A 57 7.78 -4.42 2.67
C ALA A 57 8.71 -3.40 3.33
N SER A 58 9.22 -2.43 2.55
CA SER A 58 10.07 -1.37 3.07
C SER A 58 9.31 -0.44 4.03
N ALA A 59 8.06 -0.11 3.72
CA ALA A 59 7.20 0.68 4.61
C ALA A 59 6.89 -0.09 5.90
N LEU A 60 6.63 -1.38 5.77
CA LEU A 60 6.40 -2.24 6.94
C LEU A 60 7.63 -2.27 7.84
N ALA A 61 8.81 -2.45 7.27
CA ALA A 61 10.06 -2.46 8.03
C ALA A 61 10.26 -1.14 8.79
N GLN A 62 9.91 -0.03 8.17
CA GLN A 62 10.02 1.29 8.80
C GLN A 62 9.00 1.47 9.94
N ALA A 63 7.82 0.86 9.83
CA ALA A 63 6.76 0.99 10.83
C ALA A 63 6.98 0.09 12.05
N ILE A 64 7.71 -1.01 11.91
CA ILE A 64 7.98 -1.91 13.03
C ILE A 64 9.05 -1.31 13.93
N ARG A 65 8.71 -1.10 15.21
CA ARG A 65 9.63 -0.52 16.21
C ARG A 65 9.70 -1.37 17.47
N GLN A 66 8.55 -1.85 17.95
CA GLN A 66 8.45 -2.69 19.14
C GLN A 66 7.47 -3.83 18.81
N PRO A 67 7.94 -4.87 18.09
CA PRO A 67 7.04 -5.90 17.55
C PRO A 67 6.11 -6.52 18.58
N GLU A 68 6.60 -6.72 19.80
CA GLU A 68 5.82 -7.32 20.88
C GLU A 68 4.66 -6.44 21.34
N ARG A 69 4.63 -5.17 20.95
CA ARG A 69 3.58 -4.22 21.32
C ARG A 69 2.73 -3.81 20.13
N GLN A 70 3.02 -4.34 18.94
CA GLN A 70 2.38 -3.92 17.69
C GLN A 70 1.45 -5.03 17.18
N ALA A 71 0.53 -5.47 18.03
CA ALA A 71 -0.37 -6.56 17.69
C ALA A 71 -1.26 -6.23 16.50
N ARG A 72 -1.63 -4.97 16.30
CA ARG A 72 -2.46 -4.55 15.16
C ARG A 72 -1.73 -4.75 13.84
N LEU A 73 -0.45 -4.42 13.78
CA LEU A 73 0.36 -4.67 12.59
C LEU A 73 0.51 -6.17 12.32
N SER A 74 0.76 -6.95 13.37
CA SER A 74 0.87 -8.40 13.25
C SER A 74 -0.41 -9.02 12.70
N ARG A 75 -1.57 -8.54 13.14
CA ARG A 75 -2.85 -9.03 12.63
C ARG A 75 -3.07 -8.61 11.19
N LEU A 76 -2.72 -7.38 10.84
CA LEU A 76 -2.89 -6.89 9.48
C LEU A 76 -2.12 -7.74 8.47
N ILE A 77 -0.84 -8.00 8.74
CA ILE A 77 0.00 -8.74 7.78
C ILE A 77 -0.42 -10.21 7.65
N ARG A 78 -1.18 -10.73 8.59
CA ARG A 78 -1.70 -12.10 8.53
C ARG A 78 -3.08 -12.19 7.91
N GLN A 79 -3.73 -11.07 7.60
CA GLN A 79 -5.04 -11.09 6.95
C GLN A 79 -4.93 -11.64 5.53
N PRO A 80 -5.88 -12.49 5.10
CA PRO A 80 -5.85 -12.99 3.72
C PRO A 80 -5.93 -11.89 2.66
N SER A 81 -6.53 -10.74 3.00
CA SER A 81 -6.65 -9.60 2.09
C SER A 81 -5.40 -8.74 2.02
N SER A 82 -4.36 -9.02 2.82
CA SER A 82 -3.13 -8.23 2.86
C SER A 82 -2.07 -8.84 1.96
N ASP A 83 -1.44 -7.99 1.15
CA ASP A 83 -0.33 -8.35 0.29
C ASP A 83 0.91 -7.55 0.70
N VAL A 84 1.89 -8.22 1.28
CA VAL A 84 3.19 -7.60 1.59
C VAL A 84 4.08 -7.74 0.35
N ILE A 85 4.47 -6.61 -0.23
CA ILE A 85 5.17 -6.58 -1.51
C ILE A 85 6.67 -6.37 -1.27
N PRO A 86 7.51 -7.33 -1.67
CA PRO A 86 8.96 -7.20 -1.48
C PRO A 86 9.56 -6.13 -2.37
N LEU A 87 10.66 -5.55 -1.94
CA LEU A 87 11.48 -4.69 -2.77
C LEU A 87 12.46 -5.61 -3.53
N ASP A 88 11.94 -6.25 -4.57
CA ASP A 88 12.74 -7.17 -5.38
C ASP A 88 13.52 -6.41 -6.46
N ARG A 89 14.15 -7.15 -7.37
CA ARG A 89 14.99 -6.53 -8.41
C ARG A 89 14.17 -5.59 -9.30
N VAL A 90 12.99 -5.99 -9.72
CA VAL A 90 12.15 -5.19 -10.62
C VAL A 90 11.72 -3.91 -9.91
N ASP A 91 11.24 -4.04 -8.69
CA ASP A 91 10.80 -2.89 -7.90
C ASP A 91 11.98 -1.98 -7.55
N ALA A 92 13.15 -2.53 -7.24
CA ALA A 92 14.34 -1.73 -6.97
C ALA A 92 14.74 -0.87 -8.16
N VAL A 93 14.68 -1.42 -9.37
CA VAL A 93 14.97 -0.65 -10.59
C VAL A 93 13.95 0.46 -10.79
N ASN A 94 12.67 0.15 -10.63
CA ASN A 94 11.60 1.13 -10.79
C ASN A 94 11.67 2.24 -9.73
N VAL A 95 12.00 1.88 -8.50
CA VAL A 95 12.22 2.85 -7.42
C VAL A 95 13.39 3.77 -7.78
N GLY A 96 14.51 3.21 -8.22
CA GLY A 96 15.66 4.00 -8.61
C GLY A 96 15.34 4.99 -9.73
N ARG A 97 14.60 4.55 -10.74
CA ARG A 97 14.17 5.43 -11.84
C ARG A 97 13.28 6.58 -11.35
N LEU A 98 12.36 6.28 -10.45
CA LEU A 98 11.47 7.30 -9.88
C LEU A 98 12.26 8.32 -9.07
N LEU A 99 13.20 7.88 -8.24
CA LEU A 99 14.03 8.77 -7.45
C LEU A 99 14.90 9.66 -8.34
N ALA A 100 15.48 9.09 -9.40
CA ALA A 100 16.29 9.87 -10.34
C ALA A 100 15.46 10.93 -11.02
N ALA A 101 14.24 10.60 -11.43
CA ALA A 101 13.35 11.54 -12.13
C ALA A 101 12.85 12.66 -11.22
N SER A 102 12.61 12.36 -9.94
CA SER A 102 12.06 13.32 -8.98
C SER A 102 13.12 14.14 -8.24
N GLY A 103 14.39 13.71 -8.31
CA GLY A 103 15.47 14.37 -7.58
C GLY A 103 15.40 14.16 -6.09
N THR A 104 14.73 13.10 -5.62
CA THR A 104 14.64 12.76 -4.20
C THR A 104 15.38 11.45 -3.92
N SER A 105 15.46 11.06 -2.66
CA SER A 105 16.26 9.90 -2.25
C SER A 105 15.54 8.94 -1.30
N ASP A 106 14.26 9.16 -1.01
CA ASP A 106 13.54 8.30 -0.07
C ASP A 106 13.06 7.03 -0.77
N VAL A 107 13.80 5.94 -0.54
CA VAL A 107 13.50 4.63 -1.14
C VAL A 107 12.15 4.09 -0.68
N VAL A 108 11.80 4.30 0.59
CA VAL A 108 10.55 3.78 1.16
C VAL A 108 9.35 4.45 0.48
N ASP A 109 9.35 5.78 0.42
CA ASP A 109 8.26 6.53 -0.24
C ASP A 109 8.15 6.16 -1.71
N ALA A 110 9.29 6.02 -2.40
CA ALA A 110 9.30 5.65 -3.81
C ALA A 110 8.73 4.24 -4.03
N HIS A 111 9.02 3.30 -3.14
CA HIS A 111 8.46 1.95 -3.23
C HIS A 111 6.94 1.96 -3.02
N VAL A 112 6.46 2.79 -2.10
CA VAL A 112 5.01 3.00 -1.91
C VAL A 112 4.36 3.47 -3.20
N VAL A 113 4.95 4.46 -3.87
CA VAL A 113 4.43 4.99 -5.13
C VAL A 113 4.42 3.91 -6.22
N VAL A 114 5.51 3.15 -6.35
CA VAL A 114 5.60 2.06 -7.33
C VAL A 114 4.48 1.03 -7.10
N CYS A 115 4.26 0.61 -5.86
CA CYS A 115 3.21 -0.34 -5.52
C CYS A 115 1.82 0.22 -5.82
N ALA A 116 1.57 1.47 -5.44
CA ALA A 116 0.26 2.10 -5.64
C ALA A 116 -0.07 2.27 -7.12
N ARG A 117 0.92 2.63 -7.94
CA ARG A 117 0.73 2.74 -9.40
C ARG A 117 0.37 1.39 -10.02
N ARG A 118 1.08 0.35 -9.63
CA ARG A 118 0.85 -1.00 -10.17
C ARG A 118 -0.54 -1.49 -9.87
N THR A 119 -1.05 -1.18 -8.70
CA THR A 119 -2.36 -1.66 -8.22
C THR A 119 -3.49 -0.67 -8.51
N ALA A 120 -3.18 0.51 -9.00
CA ALA A 120 -4.14 1.61 -9.20
C ALA A 120 -4.87 1.95 -7.89
N GLN A 121 -4.15 1.94 -6.77
CA GLN A 121 -4.71 2.15 -5.45
C GLN A 121 -4.38 3.53 -4.91
N ARG A 122 -5.26 4.02 -4.02
CA ARG A 122 -4.98 5.21 -3.21
C ARG A 122 -4.01 4.84 -2.10
N VAL A 123 -3.25 5.82 -1.64
CA VAL A 123 -2.28 5.61 -0.55
C VAL A 123 -2.79 6.25 0.73
N VAL A 124 -2.81 5.48 1.80
CA VAL A 124 -3.11 5.97 3.15
C VAL A 124 -1.80 6.49 3.73
N THR A 125 -1.74 7.77 4.04
CA THR A 125 -0.51 8.44 4.45
C THR A 125 -0.77 9.50 5.52
N SER A 126 0.22 9.74 6.36
CA SER A 126 0.25 10.89 7.26
C SER A 126 1.16 12.00 6.72
N ASP A 127 1.81 11.79 5.58
CA ASP A 127 2.78 12.71 5.00
C ASP A 127 2.54 12.89 3.50
N PRO A 128 1.46 13.60 3.12
CA PRO A 128 1.07 13.69 1.72
C PRO A 128 2.05 14.45 0.85
N ASP A 129 2.80 15.40 1.40
CA ASP A 129 3.67 16.26 0.61
C ASP A 129 4.84 15.46 0.01
N ASP A 130 5.42 14.55 0.78
CA ASP A 130 6.54 13.73 0.30
C ASP A 130 6.11 12.82 -0.86
N LEU A 131 4.92 12.24 -0.76
CA LEU A 131 4.38 11.40 -1.83
C LEU A 131 3.99 12.22 -3.06
N ALA A 132 3.41 13.41 -2.86
CA ALA A 132 3.03 14.29 -3.96
C ALA A 132 4.26 14.78 -4.73
N GLN A 133 5.40 14.92 -4.08
CA GLN A 133 6.66 15.29 -4.73
C GLN A 133 7.12 14.18 -5.69
N LEU A 134 6.89 12.92 -5.34
CA LEU A 134 7.22 11.79 -6.19
C LEU A 134 6.20 11.59 -7.33
N ASP A 135 4.93 11.77 -7.01
CA ASP A 135 3.84 11.58 -7.98
C ASP A 135 2.65 12.47 -7.61
N PRO A 136 2.54 13.65 -8.23
CA PRO A 136 1.42 14.56 -7.94
C PRO A 136 0.06 14.02 -8.39
N GLY A 137 0.03 13.02 -9.26
CA GLY A 137 -1.21 12.39 -9.72
C GLY A 137 -1.73 11.29 -8.82
N LEU A 138 -1.01 10.96 -7.75
CA LEU A 138 -1.38 9.89 -6.85
C LEU A 138 -2.54 10.33 -5.96
N GLU A 139 -3.57 9.46 -5.83
CA GLU A 139 -4.67 9.72 -4.91
C GLU A 139 -4.26 9.35 -3.50
N LEU A 140 -4.47 10.27 -2.55
CA LEU A 140 -4.05 10.11 -1.17
C LEU A 140 -5.24 10.14 -0.23
N ILE A 141 -5.18 9.31 0.82
CA ILE A 141 -6.08 9.38 1.98
C ILE A 141 -5.21 9.82 3.15
N VAL A 142 -5.39 11.06 3.58
CA VAL A 142 -4.56 11.64 4.63
C VAL A 142 -5.16 11.31 6.00
N VAL A 143 -4.32 10.78 6.87
CA VAL A 143 -4.72 10.38 8.22
C VAL A 143 -3.86 11.02 9.30
#